data_08087572dd3d40a9ca2dbef0696f34aa
#
_entry.id   08087572dd3d40a9ca2dbef0696f34aa
#
_cell.length_a   1.000
_cell.length_b   1.000
_cell.length_c   1.000
_cell.angle_alpha   90.00
_cell.angle_beta   90.00
_cell.angle_gamma   90.00
#
_symmetry.space_group_name_H-M   'P 1'
#
loop_
_entity.id
_entity.type
_entity.pdbx_description
1 polymer ?
#
loop_
_entity_poly.entity_id
_entity_poly.type
_entity_poly.pdbx_seq_one_letter_code
_entity_poly.pdbx_strand_id
1 'polypeptide(L)'
;MCSLFGIYDYKGNLNERQLRKAVHVLAREAEIRGKDATGIAYNHNGKMTVFKRDLPAHKMRFHIPRGTRAVMGHTRLTTQGSEKYNENNHPFPSKHFALAHNGVLTNDQTLRIIHDLPKTKIETDSYVAVQLLEKAGALNFDTIASMAEKLQGSFTISILDRDDQLYLIKGDNPLEIYDFEKDGFCIYASTAEILNRSLKQLKLQERK
;
A
#
# COMPACT_ATOMS: atom_id res chain seq x y z
N MET A 1 6.88 -0.18 -13.64
CA MET A 1 5.58 -0.38 -12.95
C MET A 1 5.82 -0.42 -11.45
N CYS A 2 4.96 0.18 -10.66
CA CYS A 2 5.03 0.16 -9.21
C CYS A 2 4.76 -1.23 -8.62
N SER A 3 4.95 -1.40 -7.31
CA SER A 3 4.52 -2.58 -6.57
C SER A 3 3.87 -2.22 -5.24
N LEU A 4 2.78 -2.90 -4.93
CA LEU A 4 2.23 -3.02 -3.59
C LEU A 4 2.88 -4.20 -2.88
N PHE A 5 3.01 -4.10 -1.57
CA PHE A 5 3.39 -5.20 -0.69
C PHE A 5 2.87 -4.95 0.72
N GLY A 6 2.76 -6.00 1.51
CA GLY A 6 2.38 -5.83 2.91
C GLY A 6 2.24 -7.15 3.66
N ILE A 7 1.93 -7.01 4.93
CA ILE A 7 1.71 -8.10 5.88
C ILE A 7 0.60 -7.73 6.85
N TYR A 8 -0.27 -8.69 7.16
CA TYR A 8 -1.31 -8.54 8.16
C TYR A 8 -1.27 -9.71 9.15
N ASP A 9 -0.87 -9.42 10.37
CA ASP A 9 -0.84 -10.35 11.49
C ASP A 9 -2.18 -10.30 12.24
N TYR A 10 -3.18 -11.02 11.72
CA TYR A 10 -4.55 -10.98 12.23
C TYR A 10 -4.73 -11.71 13.57
N LYS A 11 -3.82 -12.62 13.95
CA LYS A 11 -3.80 -13.25 15.28
C LYS A 11 -2.88 -12.57 16.28
N GLY A 12 -1.97 -11.68 15.81
CA GLY A 12 -0.99 -11.01 16.67
C GLY A 12 0.13 -11.92 17.17
N ASN A 13 0.49 -12.92 16.37
CA ASN A 13 1.47 -13.93 16.73
C ASN A 13 2.92 -13.56 16.38
N LEU A 14 3.10 -12.55 15.52
CA LEU A 14 4.40 -12.10 15.09
C LEU A 14 5.03 -11.15 16.11
N ASN A 15 6.27 -11.44 16.49
CA ASN A 15 7.02 -10.47 17.28
C ASN A 15 7.59 -9.34 16.39
N GLU A 16 8.02 -8.24 17.03
CA GLU A 16 8.58 -7.07 16.34
C GLU A 16 9.69 -7.43 15.34
N ARG A 17 10.60 -8.33 15.70
CA ARG A 17 11.73 -8.72 14.85
C ARG A 17 11.24 -9.48 13.61
N GLN A 18 10.28 -10.38 13.77
CA GLN A 18 9.69 -11.14 12.67
C GLN A 18 8.95 -10.21 11.71
N LEU A 19 8.07 -9.35 12.24
CA LEU A 19 7.31 -8.38 11.44
C LEU A 19 8.24 -7.43 10.68
N ARG A 20 9.20 -6.82 11.36
CA ARG A 20 10.18 -5.93 10.75
C ARG A 20 11.00 -6.64 9.66
N LYS A 21 11.46 -7.87 9.92
CA LYS A 21 12.18 -8.67 8.92
C LYS A 21 11.33 -8.93 7.70
N ALA A 22 10.07 -9.32 7.90
CA ALA A 22 9.13 -9.60 6.80
C ALA A 22 8.91 -8.36 5.92
N VAL A 23 8.65 -7.20 6.53
CA VAL A 23 8.45 -5.94 5.79
C VAL A 23 9.70 -5.54 5.00
N HIS A 24 10.91 -5.66 5.59
CA HIS A 24 12.14 -5.35 4.86
C HIS A 24 12.37 -6.30 3.67
N VAL A 25 12.10 -7.59 3.83
CA VAL A 25 12.25 -8.57 2.75
C VAL A 25 11.23 -8.31 1.65
N LEU A 26 9.95 -8.13 2.00
CA LEU A 26 8.89 -7.82 1.03
C LEU A 26 9.19 -6.54 0.24
N ALA A 27 9.63 -5.47 0.93
CA ALA A 27 9.99 -4.22 0.28
C ALA A 27 11.16 -4.39 -0.71
N ARG A 28 12.22 -5.11 -0.31
CA ARG A 28 13.39 -5.36 -1.18
C ARG A 28 13.04 -6.20 -2.40
N GLU A 29 12.21 -7.21 -2.25
CA GLU A 29 11.76 -8.00 -3.39
C GLU A 29 10.79 -7.22 -4.29
N ALA A 30 9.96 -6.35 -3.72
CA ALA A 30 9.07 -5.46 -4.47
C ALA A 30 9.82 -4.40 -5.28
N GLU A 31 11.06 -4.06 -4.89
CA GLU A 31 11.92 -3.08 -5.58
C GLU A 31 12.17 -3.41 -7.06
N ILE A 32 12.08 -4.68 -7.46
CA ILE A 32 12.23 -5.08 -8.87
C ILE A 32 11.27 -4.33 -9.80
N ARG A 33 10.15 -3.83 -9.27
CA ARG A 33 9.13 -3.10 -10.03
C ARG A 33 9.23 -1.59 -9.90
N GLY A 34 9.97 -1.05 -8.93
CA GLY A 34 10.14 0.39 -8.76
C GLY A 34 11.24 0.73 -7.76
N LYS A 35 12.13 1.65 -8.14
CA LYS A 35 13.32 2.04 -7.37
C LYS A 35 13.37 3.51 -7.01
N ASP A 36 12.41 4.31 -7.46
CA ASP A 36 12.46 5.76 -7.32
C ASP A 36 12.09 6.22 -5.92
N ALA A 37 11.08 5.57 -5.33
CA ALA A 37 10.69 5.85 -3.96
C ALA A 37 10.11 4.60 -3.28
N THR A 38 10.19 4.57 -1.95
CA THR A 38 9.61 3.50 -1.13
C THR A 38 8.91 4.10 0.08
N GLY A 39 7.75 3.52 0.42
CA GLY A 39 7.01 3.92 1.60
C GLY A 39 6.23 2.78 2.22
N ILE A 40 5.93 2.94 3.51
CA ILE A 40 5.06 2.06 4.29
C ILE A 40 4.07 2.88 5.11
N ALA A 41 2.95 2.26 5.45
CA ALA A 41 2.01 2.77 6.45
C ALA A 41 1.65 1.64 7.43
N TYR A 42 1.44 2.00 8.69
CA TYR A 42 1.02 1.13 9.77
C TYR A 42 0.36 1.92 10.90
N ASN A 43 -0.41 1.24 11.75
CA ASN A 43 -0.93 1.81 12.97
C ASN A 43 -0.10 1.37 14.18
N HIS A 44 0.05 2.29 15.12
CA HIS A 44 0.59 1.99 16.43
C HIS A 44 -0.04 2.89 17.48
N ASN A 45 -0.57 2.31 18.57
CA ASN A 45 -1.25 3.02 19.65
C ASN A 45 -2.35 3.98 19.13
N GLY A 46 -3.19 3.51 18.21
CA GLY A 46 -4.30 4.29 17.64
C GLY A 46 -3.88 5.42 16.67
N LYS A 47 -2.60 5.48 16.31
CA LYS A 47 -2.07 6.50 15.41
C LYS A 47 -1.55 5.87 14.12
N MET A 48 -2.07 6.35 12.97
CA MET A 48 -1.54 6.05 11.66
C MET A 48 -0.16 6.71 11.47
N THR A 49 0.82 5.91 11.05
CA THR A 49 2.15 6.38 10.68
C THR A 49 2.42 6.06 9.23
N VAL A 50 2.81 7.05 8.45
CA VAL A 50 3.30 6.89 7.08
C VAL A 50 4.75 7.33 7.01
N PHE A 51 5.61 6.41 6.59
CA PHE A 51 7.03 6.66 6.39
C PHE A 51 7.40 6.37 4.95
N LYS A 52 7.84 7.38 4.21
CA LYS A 52 8.18 7.29 2.79
C LYS A 52 9.35 8.20 2.44
N ARG A 53 10.16 7.78 1.45
CA ARG A 53 11.33 8.50 0.94
C ARG A 53 11.51 8.24 -0.56
N ASP A 54 12.14 9.16 -1.23
CA ASP A 54 12.67 9.05 -2.60
C ASP A 54 13.93 8.17 -2.65
N LEU A 55 13.81 6.95 -2.13
CA LEU A 55 14.88 5.97 -2.03
C LEU A 55 14.38 4.57 -2.42
N PRO A 56 15.23 3.77 -3.08
CA PRO A 56 14.95 2.36 -3.30
C PRO A 56 14.88 1.59 -1.98
N ALA A 57 14.09 0.52 -1.96
CA ALA A 57 13.76 -0.22 -0.74
C ALA A 57 15.00 -0.79 -0.01
N HIS A 58 16.05 -1.20 -0.73
CA HIS A 58 17.27 -1.70 -0.11
C HIS A 58 18.03 -0.65 0.72
N LYS A 59 17.78 0.64 0.48
CA LYS A 59 18.34 1.76 1.27
C LYS A 59 17.43 2.20 2.41
N MET A 60 16.19 1.70 2.45
CA MET A 60 15.24 2.06 3.51
C MET A 60 15.55 1.33 4.82
N ARG A 61 15.30 2.03 5.92
CA ARG A 61 15.33 1.45 7.27
C ARG A 61 13.98 1.70 7.92
N PHE A 62 13.17 0.65 7.98
CA PHE A 62 11.84 0.72 8.59
C PHE A 62 11.95 0.46 10.10
N HIS A 63 11.38 1.37 10.86
CA HIS A 63 11.11 1.15 12.27
C HIS A 63 9.64 0.79 12.42
N ILE A 64 9.37 -0.42 12.89
CA ILE A 64 8.01 -0.93 13.10
C ILE A 64 7.89 -1.27 14.57
N PRO A 65 7.08 -0.53 15.34
CA PRO A 65 6.95 -0.75 16.78
C PRO A 65 6.30 -2.10 17.11
N ARG A 66 6.61 -2.59 18.31
CA ARG A 66 5.93 -3.76 18.87
C ARG A 66 4.42 -3.53 18.97
N GLY A 67 3.62 -4.55 18.61
CA GLY A 67 2.15 -4.47 18.63
C GLY A 67 1.53 -3.95 17.34
N THR A 68 2.33 -3.58 16.33
CA THR A 68 1.82 -3.32 14.97
C THR A 68 1.26 -4.62 14.39
N ARG A 69 0.05 -4.56 13.85
CA ARG A 69 -0.68 -5.71 13.28
C ARG A 69 -0.64 -5.73 11.75
N ALA A 70 -0.80 -4.58 11.14
CA ALA A 70 -0.85 -4.44 9.69
C ALA A 70 0.21 -3.46 9.20
N VAL A 71 0.91 -3.81 8.13
CA VAL A 71 1.81 -2.92 7.41
C VAL A 71 1.50 -3.01 5.93
N MET A 72 1.13 -1.89 5.33
CA MET A 72 1.04 -1.75 3.88
C MET A 72 2.26 -1.01 3.34
N GLY A 73 2.68 -1.34 2.12
CA GLY A 73 3.85 -0.73 1.51
C GLY A 73 3.75 -0.58 0.00
N HIS A 74 4.62 0.27 -0.52
CA HIS A 74 4.69 0.59 -1.94
C HIS A 74 6.13 0.86 -2.37
N THR A 75 6.51 0.35 -3.55
CA THR A 75 7.71 0.76 -4.28
C THR A 75 7.30 1.42 -5.59
N ARG A 76 7.83 2.60 -5.82
CA ARG A 76 7.43 3.48 -6.93
C ARG A 76 8.38 3.39 -8.11
N LEU A 77 7.82 3.29 -9.31
CA LEU A 77 8.43 3.71 -10.56
C LEU A 77 7.64 4.93 -11.02
N THR A 78 8.29 6.06 -11.12
CA THR A 78 7.65 7.36 -11.39
C THR A 78 7.08 7.40 -12.80
N THR A 79 5.79 7.68 -12.89
CA THR A 79 5.06 7.90 -14.16
C THR A 79 4.53 9.32 -14.24
N GLN A 80 3.99 9.85 -13.13
CA GLN A 80 3.43 11.18 -13.02
C GLN A 80 3.77 11.79 -11.66
N GLY A 81 4.15 13.06 -11.63
CA GLY A 81 4.64 13.77 -10.45
C GLY A 81 6.04 13.32 -10.02
N SER A 82 6.92 14.26 -9.70
CA SER A 82 8.30 13.94 -9.31
C SER A 82 8.36 13.20 -7.96
N GLU A 83 9.17 12.14 -7.88
CA GLU A 83 9.46 11.41 -6.65
C GLU A 83 10.22 12.24 -5.61
N LYS A 84 10.91 13.29 -6.04
CA LYS A 84 11.65 14.22 -5.16
C LYS A 84 10.71 14.98 -4.23
N TYR A 85 9.47 15.22 -4.66
CA TYR A 85 8.42 15.76 -3.79
C TYR A 85 7.76 14.60 -3.06
N ASN A 86 8.11 14.45 -1.80
CA ASN A 86 7.70 13.26 -1.03
C ASN A 86 6.17 13.13 -0.87
N GLU A 87 5.42 14.20 -1.02
CA GLU A 87 3.96 14.18 -1.10
C GLU A 87 3.42 13.38 -2.28
N ASN A 88 4.16 13.29 -3.40
CA ASN A 88 3.82 12.49 -4.56
C ASN A 88 4.07 10.99 -4.38
N ASN A 89 4.77 10.59 -3.31
CA ASN A 89 5.09 9.20 -3.05
C ASN A 89 4.01 8.50 -2.22
N HIS A 90 3.83 7.20 -2.47
CA HIS A 90 2.91 6.35 -1.72
C HIS A 90 3.56 5.79 -0.43
N PRO A 91 2.75 5.41 0.57
CA PRO A 91 1.30 5.60 0.68
C PRO A 91 0.92 7.08 0.92
N PHE A 92 -0.29 7.45 0.49
CA PHE A 92 -0.88 8.75 0.78
C PHE A 92 -1.62 8.71 2.11
N PRO A 93 -1.23 9.54 3.10
CA PRO A 93 -2.00 9.65 4.33
C PRO A 93 -3.29 10.45 4.12
N SER A 94 -4.36 9.99 4.76
CA SER A 94 -5.60 10.69 5.01
C SER A 94 -5.87 10.78 6.50
N LYS A 95 -6.92 11.51 6.90
CA LYS A 95 -7.33 11.60 8.30
C LYS A 95 -7.67 10.22 8.90
N HIS A 96 -8.22 9.29 8.11
CA HIS A 96 -8.78 8.03 8.60
C HIS A 96 -8.09 6.79 8.02
N PHE A 97 -7.28 6.93 6.98
CA PHE A 97 -6.65 5.82 6.28
C PHE A 97 -5.34 6.24 5.60
N ALA A 98 -4.60 5.26 5.12
CA ALA A 98 -3.53 5.43 4.14
C ALA A 98 -3.86 4.63 2.88
N LEU A 99 -3.53 5.15 1.69
CA LEU A 99 -3.81 4.52 0.41
C LEU A 99 -2.54 4.42 -0.44
N ALA A 100 -2.33 3.27 -1.07
CA ALA A 100 -1.33 3.08 -2.10
C ALA A 100 -1.96 2.45 -3.36
N HIS A 101 -1.45 2.87 -4.52
CA HIS A 101 -1.96 2.47 -5.83
C HIS A 101 -0.80 1.97 -6.71
N ASN A 102 -1.02 0.86 -7.38
CA ASN A 102 -0.20 0.35 -8.47
C ASN A 102 -1.02 0.40 -9.75
N GLY A 103 -0.62 1.24 -10.70
CA GLY A 103 -1.30 1.41 -11.98
C GLY A 103 -1.16 2.81 -12.55
N VAL A 104 -2.02 3.12 -13.50
CA VAL A 104 -2.16 4.45 -14.12
C VAL A 104 -3.64 4.73 -14.31
N LEU A 105 -4.13 5.82 -13.71
CA LEU A 105 -5.50 6.31 -13.91
C LEU A 105 -5.51 7.33 -15.03
N THR A 106 -6.47 7.21 -15.94
CA THR A 106 -6.57 8.04 -17.13
C THR A 106 -7.60 9.18 -17.00
N ASN A 107 -8.44 9.13 -15.98
CA ASN A 107 -9.54 10.07 -15.78
C ASN A 107 -9.44 10.92 -14.51
N ASP A 108 -8.25 10.99 -13.87
CA ASP A 108 -8.05 11.71 -12.61
C ASP A 108 -8.45 13.20 -12.70
N GLN A 109 -8.09 13.88 -13.80
CA GLN A 109 -8.47 15.30 -14.00
C GLN A 109 -9.98 15.47 -14.18
N THR A 110 -10.61 14.57 -14.93
CA THR A 110 -12.06 14.58 -15.13
C THR A 110 -12.81 14.39 -13.82
N LEU A 111 -12.35 13.43 -13.00
CA LEU A 111 -12.94 13.18 -11.69
C LEU A 111 -12.78 14.37 -10.73
N ARG A 112 -11.63 15.06 -10.76
CA ARG A 112 -11.41 16.27 -9.96
C ARG A 112 -12.42 17.35 -10.29
N ILE A 113 -12.74 17.55 -11.57
CA ILE A 113 -13.72 18.54 -12.04
C ILE A 113 -15.15 18.12 -11.70
N ILE A 114 -15.56 16.90 -12.11
CA ILE A 114 -16.95 16.42 -11.93
C ILE A 114 -17.33 16.37 -10.45
N HIS A 115 -16.38 15.96 -9.60
CA HIS A 115 -16.64 15.82 -8.18
C HIS A 115 -16.23 17.06 -7.37
N ASP A 116 -15.86 18.17 -8.00
CA ASP A 116 -15.42 19.41 -7.31
C ASP A 116 -14.45 19.09 -6.15
N LEU A 117 -13.37 18.34 -6.49
CA LEU A 117 -12.40 17.90 -5.49
C LEU A 117 -11.44 19.03 -5.12
N PRO A 118 -11.00 19.11 -3.86
CA PRO A 118 -10.10 20.17 -3.42
C PRO A 118 -8.82 20.26 -4.23
N LYS A 119 -8.33 21.46 -4.50
CA LYS A 119 -7.01 21.66 -5.11
C LYS A 119 -5.93 21.06 -4.23
N THR A 120 -4.93 20.45 -4.85
CA THR A 120 -3.82 19.77 -4.17
C THR A 120 -2.49 20.07 -4.87
N LYS A 121 -1.40 20.00 -4.12
CA LYS A 121 -0.03 20.02 -4.67
C LYS A 121 0.44 18.65 -5.12
N ILE A 122 -0.30 17.60 -4.78
CA ILE A 122 0.04 16.23 -5.17
C ILE A 122 -0.31 16.04 -6.63
N GLU A 123 0.70 15.72 -7.42
CA GLU A 123 0.63 15.70 -8.89
C GLU A 123 0.25 14.33 -9.46
N THR A 124 0.28 13.28 -8.63
CA THR A 124 -0.03 11.91 -9.10
C THR A 124 -1.51 11.71 -9.37
N ASP A 125 -1.81 10.94 -10.40
CA ASP A 125 -3.13 10.46 -10.76
C ASP A 125 -3.84 9.74 -9.60
N SER A 126 -3.09 8.95 -8.88
CA SER A 126 -3.57 8.12 -7.77
C SER A 126 -4.26 8.90 -6.64
N TYR A 127 -3.90 10.18 -6.44
CA TYR A 127 -4.41 10.95 -5.31
C TYR A 127 -5.90 11.27 -5.43
N VAL A 128 -6.47 11.21 -6.63
CA VAL A 128 -7.91 11.36 -6.83
C VAL A 128 -8.72 10.31 -6.06
N ALA A 129 -8.21 9.09 -5.94
CA ALA A 129 -8.87 8.04 -5.16
C ALA A 129 -8.95 8.39 -3.66
N VAL A 130 -7.89 9.00 -3.10
CA VAL A 130 -7.90 9.51 -1.72
C VAL A 130 -8.97 10.59 -1.56
N GLN A 131 -8.99 11.56 -2.47
CA GLN A 131 -9.94 12.68 -2.40
C GLN A 131 -11.41 12.24 -2.53
N LEU A 132 -11.68 11.24 -3.37
CA LEU A 132 -13.03 10.66 -3.50
C LEU A 132 -13.49 10.00 -2.20
N LEU A 133 -12.62 9.24 -1.54
CA LEU A 133 -12.91 8.60 -0.26
C LEU A 133 -13.06 9.63 0.88
N GLU A 134 -12.22 10.67 0.90
CA GLU A 134 -12.36 11.77 1.87
C GLU A 134 -13.69 12.51 1.71
N LYS A 135 -14.10 12.75 0.46
CA LYS A 135 -15.39 13.38 0.16
C LYS A 135 -16.58 12.51 0.55
N ALA A 136 -16.44 11.19 0.46
CA ALA A 136 -17.49 10.26 0.90
C ALA A 136 -17.71 10.30 2.42
N GLY A 137 -16.73 10.78 3.19
CA GLY A 137 -16.84 11.00 4.63
C GLY A 137 -16.81 9.76 5.51
N ALA A 138 -16.85 8.56 4.92
CA ALA A 138 -16.74 7.28 5.59
C ALA A 138 -15.87 6.33 4.77
N LEU A 139 -15.16 5.42 5.44
CA LEU A 139 -14.44 4.35 4.80
C LEU A 139 -15.14 3.02 5.13
N ASN A 140 -15.82 2.47 4.15
CA ASN A 140 -16.49 1.18 4.22
C ASN A 140 -16.53 0.55 2.83
N PHE A 141 -17.06 -0.67 2.75
CA PHE A 141 -17.09 -1.41 1.50
C PHE A 141 -17.81 -0.66 0.37
N ASP A 142 -18.96 -0.03 0.68
CA ASP A 142 -19.77 0.67 -0.33
C ASP A 142 -19.06 1.92 -0.87
N THR A 143 -18.42 2.71 -0.01
CA THR A 143 -17.68 3.90 -0.43
C THR A 143 -16.43 3.53 -1.21
N ILE A 144 -15.75 2.44 -0.84
CA ILE A 144 -14.59 1.91 -1.56
C ILE A 144 -15.02 1.39 -2.94
N ALA A 145 -16.10 0.62 -3.02
CA ALA A 145 -16.66 0.13 -4.29
C ALA A 145 -17.07 1.28 -5.19
N SER A 146 -17.82 2.25 -4.66
CA SER A 146 -18.22 3.46 -5.40
C SER A 146 -17.04 4.30 -5.89
N MET A 147 -15.97 4.37 -5.14
CA MET A 147 -14.71 5.00 -5.60
C MET A 147 -14.10 4.19 -6.74
N ALA A 148 -13.94 2.88 -6.58
CA ALA A 148 -13.30 2.02 -7.57
C ALA A 148 -14.04 2.01 -8.91
N GLU A 149 -15.39 2.01 -8.91
CA GLU A 149 -16.23 2.06 -10.10
C GLU A 149 -16.07 3.35 -10.91
N LYS A 150 -15.63 4.44 -10.29
CA LYS A 150 -15.39 5.72 -10.97
C LYS A 150 -14.02 5.78 -11.65
N LEU A 151 -13.07 4.95 -11.24
CA LEU A 151 -11.71 4.98 -11.76
C LEU A 151 -11.64 4.36 -13.16
N GLN A 152 -10.92 5.00 -14.07
CA GLN A 152 -10.61 4.48 -15.39
C GLN A 152 -9.10 4.35 -15.55
N GLY A 153 -8.67 3.27 -16.19
CA GLY A 153 -7.27 2.91 -16.34
C GLY A 153 -6.96 1.59 -15.66
N SER A 154 -5.68 1.30 -15.50
CA SER A 154 -5.26 0.08 -14.79
C SER A 154 -4.97 0.40 -13.33
N PHE A 155 -5.48 -0.41 -12.42
CA PHE A 155 -5.22 -0.20 -11.00
C PHE A 155 -5.25 -1.48 -10.18
N THR A 156 -4.52 -1.43 -9.08
CA THR A 156 -4.70 -2.22 -7.86
C THR A 156 -4.41 -1.29 -6.69
N ILE A 157 -5.26 -1.29 -5.69
CA ILE A 157 -5.19 -0.35 -4.57
C ILE A 157 -5.14 -1.13 -3.27
N SER A 158 -4.31 -0.69 -2.34
CA SER A 158 -4.35 -1.11 -0.93
C SER A 158 -4.70 0.09 -0.05
N ILE A 159 -5.56 -0.13 0.94
CA ILE A 159 -5.98 0.88 1.91
C ILE A 159 -5.85 0.26 3.31
N LEU A 160 -5.20 0.96 4.21
CA LEU A 160 -5.14 0.62 5.63
C LEU A 160 -5.87 1.71 6.41
N ASP A 161 -6.89 1.35 7.18
CA ASP A 161 -7.57 2.28 8.07
C ASP A 161 -6.93 2.32 9.48
N ARG A 162 -7.51 3.13 10.37
CA ARG A 162 -7.00 3.29 11.74
C ARG A 162 -7.30 2.11 12.68
N ASP A 163 -8.21 1.23 12.27
CA ASP A 163 -8.64 0.06 13.04
C ASP A 163 -7.95 -1.23 12.56
N ASP A 164 -6.82 -1.06 11.81
CA ASP A 164 -6.06 -2.15 11.18
C ASP A 164 -6.86 -2.97 10.15
N GLN A 165 -7.94 -2.40 9.61
CA GLN A 165 -8.64 -3.01 8.48
C GLN A 165 -7.82 -2.77 7.20
N LEU A 166 -7.46 -3.84 6.54
CA LEU A 166 -6.71 -3.81 5.27
C LEU A 166 -7.64 -4.17 4.12
N TYR A 167 -7.91 -3.19 3.26
CA TYR A 167 -8.70 -3.39 2.05
C TYR A 167 -7.77 -3.53 0.84
N LEU A 168 -7.99 -4.56 0.05
CA LEU A 168 -7.27 -4.82 -1.19
C LEU A 168 -8.27 -4.81 -2.35
N ILE A 169 -8.12 -3.85 -3.24
CA ILE A 169 -9.00 -3.64 -4.39
C ILE A 169 -8.22 -4.02 -5.65
N LYS A 170 -8.59 -5.14 -6.27
CA LYS A 170 -7.95 -5.65 -7.46
C LYS A 170 -8.74 -5.26 -8.71
N GLY A 171 -8.13 -4.41 -9.54
CA GLY A 171 -8.54 -4.19 -10.92
C GLY A 171 -7.65 -5.02 -11.88
N ASP A 172 -7.13 -4.39 -12.94
CA ASP A 172 -6.37 -5.09 -13.99
C ASP A 172 -4.95 -5.46 -13.58
N ASN A 173 -4.35 -4.71 -12.65
CA ASN A 173 -2.99 -4.98 -12.21
C ASN A 173 -2.93 -6.18 -11.24
N PRO A 174 -1.85 -6.96 -11.30
CA PRO A 174 -1.74 -8.18 -10.49
C PRO A 174 -1.64 -7.89 -8.99
N LEU A 175 -2.21 -8.78 -8.22
CA LEU A 175 -2.11 -8.86 -6.76
C LEU A 175 -2.23 -10.31 -6.33
N GLU A 176 -1.32 -10.74 -5.48
CA GLU A 176 -1.26 -12.06 -4.90
C GLU A 176 -1.26 -11.97 -3.38
N ILE A 177 -1.94 -12.91 -2.73
CA ILE A 177 -2.03 -13.01 -1.28
C ILE A 177 -1.68 -14.44 -0.88
N TYR A 178 -0.74 -14.58 0.07
CA TYR A 178 -0.41 -15.86 0.68
C TYR A 178 -0.81 -15.84 2.14
N ASP A 179 -1.73 -16.72 2.51
CA ASP A 179 -2.25 -16.84 3.87
C ASP A 179 -1.57 -17.98 4.63
N PHE A 180 -1.13 -17.69 5.83
CA PHE A 180 -0.54 -18.62 6.79
C PHE A 180 -1.50 -18.81 7.96
N GLU A 181 -2.65 -19.41 7.69
CA GLU A 181 -3.77 -19.53 8.64
C GLU A 181 -3.35 -20.09 10.00
N LYS A 182 -2.48 -21.14 10.02
CA LYS A 182 -1.98 -21.74 11.26
C LYS A 182 -1.15 -20.75 12.08
N ASP A 183 -0.35 -19.95 11.41
CA ASP A 183 0.52 -18.95 12.03
C ASP A 183 -0.20 -17.63 12.31
N GLY A 184 -1.35 -17.39 11.64
CA GLY A 184 -2.26 -16.30 11.90
C GLY A 184 -1.88 -14.97 11.23
N PHE A 185 -1.25 -15.03 10.07
CA PHE A 185 -0.92 -13.85 9.28
C PHE A 185 -1.01 -14.13 7.78
N CYS A 186 -1.19 -13.09 6.99
CA CYS A 186 -1.03 -13.14 5.55
C CYS A 186 -0.01 -12.11 5.06
N ILE A 187 0.57 -12.39 3.89
CA ILE A 187 1.40 -11.45 3.13
C ILE A 187 0.80 -11.26 1.75
N TYR A 188 0.99 -10.06 1.20
CA TYR A 188 0.58 -9.77 -0.17
C TYR A 188 1.65 -8.99 -0.92
N ALA A 189 1.65 -9.14 -2.22
CA ALA A 189 2.45 -8.34 -3.13
C ALA A 189 1.83 -8.29 -4.53
N SER A 190 2.32 -7.39 -5.36
CA SER A 190 1.85 -7.24 -6.73
C SER A 190 2.06 -8.49 -7.59
N THR A 191 3.02 -9.37 -7.27
CA THR A 191 3.26 -10.59 -8.05
C THR A 191 3.64 -11.77 -7.16
N ALA A 192 3.29 -12.98 -7.60
CA ALA A 192 3.72 -14.23 -6.97
C ALA A 192 5.26 -14.36 -6.90
N GLU A 193 5.99 -13.84 -7.89
CA GLU A 193 7.45 -13.86 -7.87
C GLU A 193 8.02 -13.11 -6.66
N ILE A 194 7.48 -11.93 -6.33
CA ILE A 194 7.89 -11.16 -5.15
C ILE A 194 7.64 -11.98 -3.89
N LEU A 195 6.45 -12.58 -3.76
CA LEU A 195 6.12 -13.42 -2.60
C LEU A 195 7.03 -14.65 -2.49
N ASN A 196 7.22 -15.39 -3.58
CA ASN A 196 8.04 -16.60 -3.58
C ASN A 196 9.50 -16.32 -3.21
N ARG A 197 10.08 -15.22 -3.70
CA ARG A 197 11.42 -14.78 -3.31
C ARG A 197 11.46 -14.39 -1.84
N SER A 198 10.43 -13.68 -1.35
CA SER A 198 10.31 -13.31 0.05
C SER A 198 10.23 -14.52 0.98
N LEU A 199 9.42 -15.52 0.63
CA LEU A 199 9.30 -16.77 1.40
C LEU A 199 10.64 -17.48 1.57
N LYS A 200 11.44 -17.57 0.51
CA LYS A 200 12.77 -18.19 0.56
C LYS A 200 13.68 -17.49 1.58
N GLN A 201 13.70 -16.15 1.57
CA GLN A 201 14.52 -15.36 2.51
C GLN A 201 13.98 -15.41 3.94
N LEU A 202 12.68 -15.47 4.11
CA LEU A 202 12.02 -15.59 5.41
C LEU A 202 12.07 -17.00 5.99
N LYS A 203 12.46 -18.00 5.18
CA LYS A 203 12.42 -19.42 5.49
C LYS A 203 11.01 -19.89 5.87
N LEU A 204 10.00 -19.30 5.21
CA LEU A 204 8.63 -19.74 5.29
C LEU A 204 8.34 -20.71 4.16
N GLN A 205 7.60 -21.77 4.46
CA GLN A 205 7.11 -22.68 3.44
C GLN A 205 5.66 -22.35 3.12
N GLU A 206 5.35 -22.27 1.83
CA GLU A 206 3.97 -22.25 1.38
C GLU A 206 3.33 -23.58 1.83
N ARG A 207 2.44 -23.51 2.78
CA ARG A 207 1.64 -24.65 3.18
C ARG A 207 0.37 -24.59 2.34
N LYS A 208 0.35 -25.43 1.29
CA LYS A 208 -0.84 -25.67 0.49
C LYS A 208 -1.98 -26.22 1.36
#